data_56c29f204f960d8acdbddd7aa9d095a3
#
_entry.id   56c29f204f960d8acdbddd7aa9d095a3
#
_cell.length_a   1.000
_cell.length_b   1.000
_cell.length_c   1.000
_cell.angle_alpha   90.00
_cell.angle_beta   90.00
_cell.angle_gamma   90.00
#
_symmetry.space_group_name_H-M   'P 1'
#
loop_
_entity.id
_entity.type
_entity.pdbx_description
1 polymer ?
#
loop_
_entity_poly.entity_id
_entity_poly.type
_entity_poly.pdbx_seq_one_letter_code
_entity_poly.pdbx_strand_id
1 'polypeptide(L)'
;MALPAYRIVHPWPVVCVVGTVRPRLFVAEKVLDACTPEEMASVVAHEAGHVTAHDNLKRLVAKFLPDVLPWIPAGRALDKAWETAAEAAADARAAAARPGASLDLAAALLRVARLATGGSWVELPARALLDGASVAPRVQRLLSDETDVPASLRMLAVWACVLAVPAAVLAASLEPSVLRIVQQAAETLVQAR
;
A
#
# COMPACT_ATOMS: atom_id res chain seq x y z
N MET A 1 13.36 12.80 -8.82
CA MET A 1 14.25 12.42 -7.69
C MET A 1 14.82 11.05 -8.01
N ALA A 2 16.15 10.88 -8.04
CA ALA A 2 16.73 9.55 -8.28
C ALA A 2 16.52 8.68 -7.05
N LEU A 3 15.93 7.49 -7.25
CA LEU A 3 15.73 6.50 -6.19
C LEU A 3 16.99 5.64 -6.09
N PRO A 4 17.77 5.70 -4.98
CA PRO A 4 18.94 4.86 -4.82
C PRO A 4 18.53 3.38 -4.82
N ALA A 5 19.13 2.59 -5.72
CA ALA A 5 18.84 1.18 -5.88
C ALA A 5 20.01 0.33 -5.40
N TYR A 6 19.71 -0.75 -4.70
CA TYR A 6 20.68 -1.68 -4.12
C TYR A 6 20.35 -3.11 -4.57
N ARG A 7 21.34 -3.79 -5.12
CA ARG A 7 21.28 -5.22 -5.38
C ARG A 7 21.50 -5.97 -4.07
N ILE A 8 20.68 -6.98 -3.80
CA ILE A 8 20.81 -7.81 -2.60
C ILE A 8 20.79 -9.30 -2.96
N VAL A 9 21.55 -10.09 -2.22
CA VAL A 9 21.45 -11.55 -2.25
C VAL A 9 20.36 -11.97 -1.27
N HIS A 10 19.27 -12.53 -1.78
CA HIS A 10 18.14 -12.93 -0.96
C HIS A 10 17.54 -14.25 -1.46
N PRO A 11 17.08 -15.16 -0.56
CA PRO A 11 16.48 -16.44 -0.96
C PRO A 11 15.20 -16.27 -1.74
N TRP A 12 14.44 -15.21 -1.49
CA TRP A 12 13.18 -14.87 -2.17
C TRP A 12 13.38 -13.78 -3.23
N PRO A 13 12.57 -13.77 -4.30
CA PRO A 13 12.63 -12.75 -5.36
C PRO A 13 12.00 -11.43 -4.88
N VAL A 14 12.74 -10.70 -4.04
CA VAL A 14 12.29 -9.46 -3.41
C VAL A 14 12.59 -8.27 -4.30
N VAL A 15 11.58 -7.40 -4.49
CA VAL A 15 11.72 -6.02 -4.93
C VAL A 15 10.91 -5.16 -3.95
N CYS A 16 11.53 -4.18 -3.31
CA CYS A 16 10.81 -3.33 -2.37
C CYS A 16 11.51 -2.00 -2.14
N VAL A 17 10.71 -0.98 -1.86
CA VAL A 17 11.20 0.31 -1.35
C VAL A 17 11.10 0.34 0.16
N VAL A 18 12.22 0.60 0.81
CA VAL A 18 12.31 0.74 2.27
C VAL A 18 12.61 2.19 2.64
N GLY A 19 11.93 2.68 3.67
CA GLY A 19 12.08 4.02 4.22
C GLY A 19 10.96 4.98 3.81
N THR A 20 10.63 5.89 4.73
CA THR A 20 9.59 6.91 4.56
C THR A 20 10.16 8.27 4.15
N VAL A 21 11.28 8.67 4.76
CA VAL A 21 11.93 9.97 4.54
C VAL A 21 13.03 9.88 3.48
N ARG A 22 13.78 8.78 3.48
CA ARG A 22 14.86 8.50 2.52
C ARG A 22 14.62 7.13 1.89
N PRO A 23 13.71 7.04 0.92
CA PRO A 23 13.36 5.77 0.29
C PRO A 23 14.56 5.20 -0.47
N ARG A 24 14.73 3.89 -0.37
CA ARG A 24 15.77 3.10 -1.06
C ARG A 24 15.12 1.87 -1.66
N LEU A 25 15.43 1.59 -2.93
CA LEU A 25 14.96 0.41 -3.63
C LEU A 25 15.94 -0.75 -3.40
N PHE A 26 15.43 -1.89 -2.98
CA PHE A 26 16.19 -3.13 -2.87
C PHE A 26 15.66 -4.14 -3.88
N VAL A 27 16.56 -4.73 -4.65
CA VAL A 27 16.24 -5.70 -5.69
C VAL A 27 17.07 -6.95 -5.49
N ALA A 28 16.43 -8.11 -5.38
CA ALA A 28 17.13 -9.39 -5.30
C ALA A 28 17.79 -9.73 -6.64
N GLU A 29 19.00 -10.30 -6.58
CA GLU A 29 19.75 -10.75 -7.77
C GLU A 29 18.91 -11.63 -8.69
N LYS A 30 18.18 -12.58 -8.13
CA LYS A 30 17.30 -13.49 -8.89
C LYS A 30 16.28 -12.76 -9.76
N VAL A 31 15.81 -11.60 -9.33
CA VAL A 31 14.87 -10.78 -10.12
C VAL A 31 15.60 -10.05 -11.22
N LEU A 32 16.78 -9.49 -10.92
CA LEU A 32 17.64 -8.83 -11.93
C LEU A 32 18.05 -9.80 -13.05
N ASP A 33 18.39 -11.04 -12.68
CA ASP A 33 18.81 -12.06 -13.64
C ASP A 33 17.65 -12.63 -14.47
N ALA A 34 16.43 -12.58 -13.94
CA ALA A 34 15.25 -13.13 -14.61
C ALA A 34 14.51 -12.14 -15.49
N CYS A 35 14.54 -10.84 -15.17
CA CYS A 35 13.80 -9.81 -15.88
C CYS A 35 14.64 -9.14 -16.96
N THR A 36 14.00 -8.74 -18.06
CA THR A 36 14.64 -7.91 -19.07
C THR A 36 14.86 -6.47 -18.56
N PRO A 37 15.72 -5.67 -19.20
CA PRO A 37 15.88 -4.25 -18.83
C PRO A 37 14.57 -3.45 -18.88
N GLU A 38 13.70 -3.74 -19.86
CA GLU A 38 12.38 -3.10 -20.04
C GLU A 38 11.42 -3.48 -18.92
N GLU A 39 11.38 -4.77 -18.56
CA GLU A 39 10.61 -5.27 -17.43
C GLU A 39 11.08 -4.62 -16.13
N MET A 40 12.39 -4.55 -15.90
CA MET A 40 12.97 -3.88 -14.73
C MET A 40 12.67 -2.38 -14.70
N ALA A 41 12.70 -1.71 -15.84
CA ALA A 41 12.32 -0.30 -15.92
C ALA A 41 10.85 -0.08 -15.48
N SER A 42 9.95 -0.99 -15.89
CA SER A 42 8.54 -0.94 -15.49
C SER A 42 8.35 -1.26 -14.00
N VAL A 43 9.11 -2.20 -13.44
CA VAL A 43 9.14 -2.48 -11.99
C VAL A 43 9.65 -1.28 -11.21
N VAL A 44 10.73 -0.64 -11.64
CA VAL A 44 11.26 0.57 -10.98
C VAL A 44 10.25 1.72 -11.05
N ALA A 45 9.54 1.88 -12.18
CA ALA A 45 8.48 2.88 -12.33
C ALA A 45 7.31 2.62 -11.36
N HIS A 46 6.93 1.35 -11.16
CA HIS A 46 5.93 0.94 -10.19
C HIS A 46 6.35 1.31 -8.76
N GLU A 47 7.55 0.93 -8.35
CA GLU A 47 8.11 1.26 -7.04
C GLU A 47 8.25 2.78 -6.80
N ALA A 48 8.64 3.52 -7.84
CA ALA A 48 8.66 4.98 -7.81
C ALA A 48 7.24 5.56 -7.65
N GLY A 49 6.23 4.89 -8.15
CA GLY A 49 4.81 5.21 -7.91
C GLY A 49 4.45 5.23 -6.43
N HIS A 50 4.85 4.22 -5.67
CA HIS A 50 4.66 4.15 -4.22
C HIS A 50 5.41 5.25 -3.47
N VAL A 51 6.64 5.56 -3.90
CA VAL A 51 7.42 6.66 -3.31
C VAL A 51 6.72 8.00 -3.53
N THR A 52 6.29 8.27 -4.76
CA THR A 52 5.61 9.53 -5.12
C THR A 52 4.28 9.68 -4.37
N ALA A 53 3.58 8.57 -4.15
CA ALA A 53 2.35 8.54 -3.37
C ALA A 53 2.56 8.58 -1.85
N HIS A 54 3.80 8.49 -1.36
CA HIS A 54 4.14 8.39 0.07
C HIS A 54 3.46 7.17 0.76
N ASP A 55 3.33 6.06 0.04
CA ASP A 55 2.57 4.90 0.52
C ASP A 55 3.19 4.27 1.77
N ASN A 56 4.52 4.29 1.91
CA ASN A 56 5.20 3.85 3.13
C ASN A 56 4.81 4.67 4.36
N LEU A 57 4.64 6.00 4.20
CA LEU A 57 4.18 6.87 5.29
C LEU A 57 2.72 6.61 5.62
N LYS A 58 1.85 6.48 4.61
CA LYS A 58 0.43 6.17 4.80
C LYS A 58 0.23 4.83 5.48
N ARG A 59 1.00 3.80 5.07
CA ARG A 59 0.98 2.48 5.70
C ARG A 59 1.44 2.54 7.16
N LEU A 60 2.45 3.34 7.47
CA LEU A 60 2.90 3.57 8.84
C LEU A 60 1.78 4.18 9.68
N VAL A 61 1.15 5.25 9.20
CA VAL A 61 0.01 5.91 9.88
C VAL A 61 -1.16 4.93 10.06
N ALA A 62 -1.52 4.17 9.02
CA ALA A 62 -2.60 3.20 9.08
C ALA A 62 -2.37 2.10 10.14
N LYS A 63 -1.11 1.72 10.38
CA LYS A 63 -0.77 0.73 11.42
C LYS A 63 -0.97 1.22 12.85
N PHE A 64 -0.90 2.53 13.08
CA PHE A 64 -1.17 3.11 14.40
C PHE A 64 -2.66 3.37 14.65
N LEU A 65 -3.50 3.41 13.59
CA LEU A 65 -4.93 3.68 13.73
C LEU A 65 -5.68 2.67 14.64
N PRO A 66 -5.44 1.35 14.58
CA PRO A 66 -6.11 0.39 15.47
C PRO A 66 -5.78 0.60 16.94
N ASP A 67 -4.57 1.06 17.26
CA ASP A 67 -4.14 1.32 18.64
C ASP A 67 -4.79 2.59 19.20
N VAL A 68 -5.05 3.58 18.34
CA VAL A 68 -5.70 4.85 18.70
C VAL A 68 -7.22 4.75 18.67
N LEU A 69 -7.77 3.91 17.78
CA LEU A 69 -9.20 3.76 17.53
C LEU A 69 -9.65 2.28 17.61
N PRO A 70 -9.48 1.61 18.78
CA PRO A 70 -9.75 0.17 18.91
C PRO A 70 -11.22 -0.23 18.69
N TRP A 71 -12.14 0.74 18.74
CA TRP A 71 -13.57 0.52 18.52
C TRP A 71 -13.99 0.49 17.04
N ILE A 72 -13.07 0.70 16.09
CA ILE A 72 -13.38 0.61 14.65
C ILE A 72 -13.11 -0.82 14.17
N PRO A 73 -14.14 -1.68 14.00
CA PRO A 73 -13.94 -3.08 13.61
C PRO A 73 -13.49 -3.26 12.16
N ALA A 74 -13.49 -2.19 11.36
CA ALA A 74 -13.20 -2.22 9.92
C ALA A 74 -11.70 -2.14 9.56
N GLY A 75 -10.78 -2.09 10.54
CA GLY A 75 -9.36 -1.81 10.29
C GLY A 75 -8.70 -2.72 9.24
N ARG A 76 -8.91 -4.04 9.32
CA ARG A 76 -8.32 -5.00 8.37
C ARG A 76 -8.93 -4.91 6.96
N ALA A 77 -10.24 -4.67 6.86
CA ALA A 77 -10.91 -4.53 5.57
C ALA A 77 -10.47 -3.22 4.88
N LEU A 78 -10.32 -2.15 5.64
CA LEU A 78 -9.81 -0.87 5.16
C LEU A 78 -8.36 -0.97 4.73
N ASP A 79 -7.51 -1.65 5.49
CA ASP A 79 -6.09 -1.87 5.18
C ASP A 79 -5.95 -2.63 3.86
N LYS A 80 -6.69 -3.73 3.69
CA LYS A 80 -6.71 -4.50 2.45
C LYS A 80 -7.25 -3.71 1.25
N ALA A 81 -8.31 -2.94 1.44
CA ALA A 81 -8.88 -2.10 0.39
C ALA A 81 -7.87 -1.01 -0.03
N TRP A 82 -7.20 -0.41 0.95
CA TRP A 82 -6.16 0.58 0.70
C TRP A 82 -4.95 -0.04 -0.05
N GLU A 83 -4.44 -1.19 0.39
CA GLU A 83 -3.35 -1.90 -0.29
C GLU A 83 -3.72 -2.17 -1.75
N THR A 84 -4.91 -2.71 -2.01
CA THR A 84 -5.39 -2.97 -3.37
C THR A 84 -5.45 -1.70 -4.22
N ALA A 85 -5.91 -0.59 -3.65
CA ALA A 85 -5.99 0.69 -4.35
C ALA A 85 -4.59 1.30 -4.61
N ALA A 86 -3.66 1.17 -3.66
CA ALA A 86 -2.29 1.64 -3.79
C ALA A 86 -1.55 0.88 -4.90
N GLU A 87 -1.68 -0.46 -4.94
CA GLU A 87 -1.13 -1.30 -6.01
C GLU A 87 -1.70 -0.91 -7.38
N ALA A 88 -3.03 -0.73 -7.48
CA ALA A 88 -3.66 -0.32 -8.72
C ALA A 88 -3.18 1.07 -9.20
N ALA A 89 -2.97 2.00 -8.29
CA ALA A 89 -2.44 3.33 -8.61
C ALA A 89 -0.98 3.29 -9.05
N ALA A 90 -0.15 2.44 -8.43
CA ALA A 90 1.24 2.25 -8.81
C ALA A 90 1.35 1.56 -10.19
N ASP A 91 0.53 0.53 -10.44
CA ASP A 91 0.42 -0.14 -11.75
C ASP A 91 0.04 0.84 -12.85
N ALA A 92 -0.99 1.67 -12.63
CA ALA A 92 -1.42 2.66 -13.61
C ALA A 92 -0.34 3.72 -13.91
N ARG A 93 0.42 4.16 -12.90
CA ARG A 93 1.54 5.09 -13.11
C ARG A 93 2.67 4.45 -13.90
N ALA A 94 3.01 3.20 -13.59
CA ALA A 94 4.04 2.46 -14.31
C ALA A 94 3.63 2.23 -15.78
N ALA A 95 2.37 1.84 -16.03
CA ALA A 95 1.83 1.65 -17.37
C ALA A 95 1.86 2.94 -18.21
N ALA A 96 1.63 4.10 -17.58
CA ALA A 96 1.67 5.40 -18.24
C ALA A 96 3.11 5.93 -18.49
N ALA A 97 4.15 5.31 -17.92
CA ALA A 97 5.51 5.81 -18.00
C ALA A 97 6.11 5.75 -19.42
N ARG A 98 5.72 4.75 -20.22
CA ARG A 98 6.13 4.56 -21.62
C ARG A 98 5.21 3.62 -22.36
N PRO A 99 5.16 3.65 -23.72
CA PRO A 99 4.45 2.65 -24.50
C PRO A 99 4.95 1.24 -24.18
N GLY A 100 4.04 0.29 -24.01
CA GLY A 100 4.36 -1.11 -23.70
C GLY A 100 4.70 -1.40 -22.23
N ALA A 101 4.83 -0.39 -21.37
CA ALA A 101 5.18 -0.59 -19.96
C ALA A 101 4.17 -1.46 -19.19
N SER A 102 2.90 -1.46 -19.57
CA SER A 102 1.87 -2.33 -18.98
C SER A 102 2.16 -3.81 -19.23
N LEU A 103 2.57 -4.15 -20.47
CA LEU A 103 2.94 -5.53 -20.84
C LEU A 103 4.21 -5.97 -20.16
N ASP A 104 5.22 -5.08 -20.09
CA ASP A 104 6.48 -5.38 -19.42
C ASP A 104 6.27 -5.57 -17.91
N LEU A 105 5.44 -4.74 -17.27
CA LEU A 105 5.12 -4.91 -15.86
C LEU A 105 4.35 -6.22 -15.61
N ALA A 106 3.39 -6.56 -16.48
CA ALA A 106 2.66 -7.82 -16.38
C ALA A 106 3.61 -9.03 -16.53
N ALA A 107 4.55 -8.98 -17.49
CA ALA A 107 5.56 -10.01 -17.67
C ALA A 107 6.48 -10.13 -16.46
N ALA A 108 6.97 -9.01 -15.91
CA ALA A 108 7.78 -8.97 -14.70
C ALA A 108 7.05 -9.60 -13.50
N LEU A 109 5.78 -9.24 -13.27
CA LEU A 109 4.95 -9.81 -12.20
C LEU A 109 4.84 -11.34 -12.31
N LEU A 110 4.63 -11.86 -13.52
CA LEU A 110 4.57 -13.30 -13.76
C LEU A 110 5.91 -14.00 -13.54
N ARG A 111 7.03 -13.37 -13.95
CA ARG A 111 8.38 -13.91 -13.69
C ARG A 111 8.68 -13.98 -12.21
N VAL A 112 8.45 -12.88 -11.50
CA VAL A 112 8.67 -12.81 -10.05
C VAL A 112 7.79 -13.83 -9.32
N ALA A 113 6.52 -13.98 -9.71
CA ALA A 113 5.63 -14.99 -9.16
C ALA A 113 6.16 -16.43 -9.38
N ARG A 114 6.66 -16.74 -10.58
CA ARG A 114 7.28 -18.05 -10.89
C ARG A 114 8.54 -18.30 -10.06
N LEU A 115 9.39 -17.30 -9.89
CA LEU A 115 10.57 -17.40 -9.03
C LEU A 115 10.20 -17.68 -7.57
N ALA A 116 9.15 -17.02 -7.09
CA ALA A 116 8.67 -17.17 -5.72
C ALA A 116 8.11 -18.58 -5.45
N THR A 117 7.50 -19.23 -6.45
CA THR A 117 6.93 -20.59 -6.33
C THR A 117 7.94 -21.72 -6.61
N GLY A 118 9.20 -21.40 -6.91
CA GLY A 118 10.18 -22.40 -7.31
C GLY A 118 9.75 -23.18 -8.56
N GLY A 119 8.89 -22.60 -9.40
CA GLY A 119 8.29 -23.26 -10.56
C GLY A 119 7.11 -24.17 -10.25
N SER A 120 6.77 -24.39 -9.00
CA SER A 120 5.58 -25.12 -8.55
C SER A 120 4.49 -24.12 -8.11
N TRP A 121 3.24 -24.38 -8.47
CA TRP A 121 2.08 -23.59 -8.06
C TRP A 121 1.61 -23.91 -6.62
N VAL A 122 2.50 -24.44 -5.78
CA VAL A 122 2.19 -24.77 -4.39
C VAL A 122 2.13 -23.49 -3.55
N GLU A 123 1.12 -23.41 -2.71
CA GLU A 123 0.80 -22.32 -1.81
C GLU A 123 2.03 -21.72 -1.13
N LEU A 124 2.31 -20.45 -1.45
CA LEU A 124 3.30 -19.66 -0.75
C LEU A 124 2.82 -19.32 0.66
N PRO A 125 3.68 -19.34 1.68
CA PRO A 125 3.42 -18.60 2.91
C PRO A 125 3.45 -17.10 2.56
N ALA A 126 2.29 -16.61 2.15
CA ALA A 126 2.05 -15.45 1.33
C ALA A 126 2.00 -14.16 2.14
N ARG A 127 2.98 -13.82 2.95
CA ARG A 127 3.02 -12.52 3.62
C ARG A 127 4.23 -11.65 3.31
N ALA A 128 5.05 -12.08 2.39
CA ALA A 128 6.15 -11.25 1.93
C ALA A 128 6.00 -11.03 0.42
N LEU A 129 5.43 -9.92 0.02
CA LEU A 129 5.56 -9.24 -1.27
C LEU A 129 4.72 -9.73 -2.46
N LEU A 130 4.16 -10.92 -2.43
CA LEU A 130 3.27 -11.39 -3.48
C LEU A 130 2.15 -12.17 -2.80
N ASP A 131 1.08 -11.49 -2.43
CA ASP A 131 -0.19 -12.17 -2.24
C ASP A 131 -0.51 -12.81 -3.59
N GLY A 132 -0.26 -14.13 -3.73
CA GLY A 132 -0.46 -14.84 -4.99
C GLY A 132 -1.89 -14.67 -5.53
N ALA A 133 -2.84 -14.36 -4.63
CA ALA A 133 -4.19 -13.94 -4.97
C ALA A 133 -4.25 -12.55 -5.61
N SER A 134 -3.23 -11.70 -5.47
CA SER A 134 -3.22 -10.33 -6.03
C SER A 134 -2.56 -10.22 -7.41
N VAL A 135 -1.72 -11.16 -7.82
CA VAL A 135 -0.99 -11.09 -9.10
C VAL A 135 -1.93 -11.27 -10.29
N ALA A 136 -2.80 -12.27 -10.27
CA ALA A 136 -3.69 -12.53 -11.41
C ALA A 136 -4.63 -11.36 -11.74
N PRO A 137 -5.33 -10.74 -10.78
CA PRO A 137 -6.14 -9.54 -11.04
C PRO A 137 -5.32 -8.34 -11.53
N ARG A 138 -4.08 -8.18 -11.06
CA ARG A 138 -3.18 -7.10 -11.51
C ARG A 138 -2.78 -7.31 -12.97
N VAL A 139 -2.31 -8.51 -13.30
CA VAL A 139 -1.95 -8.88 -14.69
C VAL A 139 -3.15 -8.70 -15.61
N GLN A 140 -4.34 -9.18 -15.23
CA GLN A 140 -5.55 -9.00 -16.03
C GLN A 140 -5.86 -7.53 -16.27
N ARG A 141 -5.74 -6.66 -15.25
CA ARG A 141 -5.96 -5.22 -15.37
C ARG A 141 -4.91 -4.56 -16.27
N LEU A 142 -3.65 -4.96 -16.18
CA LEU A 142 -2.57 -4.43 -17.02
C LEU A 142 -2.73 -4.84 -18.50
N LEU A 143 -3.40 -5.95 -18.78
CA LEU A 143 -3.67 -6.46 -20.12
C LEU A 143 -5.01 -5.95 -20.70
N SER A 144 -5.94 -5.50 -19.85
CA SER A 144 -7.20 -4.90 -20.28
C SER A 144 -7.01 -3.40 -20.48
N ASP A 145 -7.49 -2.87 -21.61
CA ASP A 145 -7.55 -1.42 -21.87
C ASP A 145 -8.64 -0.70 -21.04
N GLU A 146 -9.18 -1.38 -20.02
CA GLU A 146 -10.17 -0.78 -19.13
C GLU A 146 -9.55 0.37 -18.36
N THR A 147 -9.86 1.58 -18.77
CA THR A 147 -9.68 2.81 -17.98
C THR A 147 -10.64 2.76 -16.80
N ASP A 148 -10.29 1.97 -15.80
CA ASP A 148 -11.02 1.93 -14.54
C ASP A 148 -11.02 3.33 -13.91
N VAL A 149 -12.12 3.69 -13.24
CA VAL A 149 -12.28 4.96 -12.52
C VAL A 149 -10.97 5.29 -11.80
N PRO A 150 -10.41 6.48 -12.04
CA PRO A 150 -9.08 6.81 -11.56
C PRO A 150 -8.97 6.48 -10.08
N ALA A 151 -8.01 5.63 -9.74
CA ALA A 151 -7.76 5.17 -8.37
C ALA A 151 -7.62 6.35 -7.38
N SER A 152 -7.28 7.53 -7.89
CA SER A 152 -7.27 8.79 -7.17
C SER A 152 -8.63 9.20 -6.58
N LEU A 153 -9.74 9.00 -7.28
CA LEU A 153 -11.08 9.36 -6.77
C LEU A 153 -11.54 8.38 -5.69
N ARG A 154 -11.30 7.07 -5.87
CA ARG A 154 -11.59 6.07 -4.83
C ARG A 154 -10.71 6.30 -3.60
N MET A 155 -9.44 6.63 -3.80
CA MET A 155 -8.52 6.93 -2.70
C MET A 155 -8.86 8.24 -1.98
N LEU A 156 -9.33 9.26 -2.71
CA LEU A 156 -9.80 10.51 -2.12
C LEU A 156 -11.01 10.28 -1.23
N ALA A 157 -11.96 9.44 -1.65
CA ALA A 157 -13.12 9.08 -0.85
C ALA A 157 -12.73 8.33 0.43
N VAL A 158 -11.78 7.37 0.34
CA VAL A 158 -11.26 6.65 1.52
C VAL A 158 -10.58 7.63 2.49
N TRP A 159 -9.72 8.52 2.00
CA TRP A 159 -9.07 9.52 2.83
C TRP A 159 -10.05 10.55 3.40
N ALA A 160 -11.07 10.95 2.65
CA ALA A 160 -12.13 11.79 3.17
C ALA A 160 -12.86 11.13 4.35
N CYS A 161 -13.16 9.83 4.26
CA CYS A 161 -13.75 9.08 5.36
C CYS A 161 -12.80 8.94 6.56
N VAL A 162 -11.51 8.63 6.31
CA VAL A 162 -10.49 8.48 7.36
C VAL A 162 -10.25 9.79 8.11
N LEU A 163 -10.34 10.92 7.44
CA LEU A 163 -10.17 12.25 8.05
C LEU A 163 -11.47 12.80 8.65
N ALA A 164 -12.62 12.47 8.09
CA ALA A 164 -13.91 12.94 8.58
C ALA A 164 -14.26 12.37 9.96
N VAL A 165 -13.90 11.10 10.23
CA VAL A 165 -14.19 10.47 11.53
C VAL A 165 -13.45 11.14 12.69
N PRO A 166 -12.09 11.30 12.67
CA PRO A 166 -11.39 11.98 13.75
C PRO A 166 -11.77 13.46 13.85
N ALA A 167 -12.05 14.13 12.72
CA ALA A 167 -12.54 15.50 12.73
C ALA A 167 -13.91 15.63 13.41
N ALA A 168 -14.84 14.69 13.13
CA ALA A 168 -16.13 14.65 13.78
C ALA A 168 -16.02 14.34 15.28
N VAL A 169 -15.14 13.40 15.67
CA VAL A 169 -14.86 13.09 17.08
C VAL A 169 -14.27 14.30 17.80
N LEU A 170 -13.31 14.98 17.17
CA LEU A 170 -12.72 16.19 17.73
C LEU A 170 -13.75 17.31 17.86
N ALA A 171 -14.58 17.54 16.84
CA ALA A 171 -15.65 18.52 16.89
C ALA A 171 -16.67 18.20 18.00
N ALA A 172 -17.10 16.93 18.12
CA ALA A 172 -17.98 16.48 19.19
C ALA A 172 -17.34 16.64 20.58
N SER A 173 -16.02 16.43 20.71
CA SER A 173 -15.28 16.59 21.97
C SER A 173 -15.15 18.06 22.39
N LEU A 174 -15.22 18.98 21.44
CA LEU A 174 -15.16 20.43 21.69
C LEU A 174 -16.54 21.04 21.98
N GLU A 175 -17.61 20.25 21.82
CA GLU A 175 -18.97 20.69 22.18
C GLU A 175 -19.05 21.00 23.68
N PRO A 176 -19.56 22.20 24.08
CA PRO A 176 -19.58 22.61 25.48
C PRO A 176 -20.44 21.67 26.37
N SER A 177 -21.38 20.92 25.79
CA SER A 177 -22.18 19.90 26.46
C SER A 177 -21.36 18.67 26.86
N VAL A 178 -20.48 18.20 25.98
CA VAL A 178 -19.60 17.03 26.23
C VAL A 178 -18.54 17.39 27.27
N LEU A 179 -17.94 18.58 27.17
CA LEU A 179 -16.96 19.08 28.14
C LEU A 179 -17.59 19.18 29.55
N ARG A 180 -18.83 19.65 29.67
CA ARG A 180 -19.54 19.71 30.95
C ARG A 180 -19.76 18.32 31.54
N ILE A 181 -20.17 17.35 30.75
CA ILE A 181 -20.39 15.98 31.20
C ILE A 181 -19.11 15.35 31.73
N VAL A 182 -18.00 15.50 30.99
CA VAL A 182 -16.69 15.00 31.38
C VAL A 182 -16.21 15.66 32.66
N GLN A 183 -16.39 16.98 32.80
CA GLN A 183 -16.02 17.72 34.00
C GLN A 183 -16.83 17.29 35.22
N GLN A 184 -18.15 17.15 35.09
CA GLN A 184 -19.02 16.66 36.16
C GLN A 184 -18.68 15.23 36.60
N ALA A 185 -18.35 14.33 35.63
CA ALA A 185 -17.91 12.98 35.95
C ALA A 185 -16.57 12.97 36.71
N ALA A 186 -15.64 13.82 36.31
CA ALA A 186 -14.36 13.95 37.02
C ALA A 186 -14.52 14.50 38.44
N GLU A 187 -15.36 15.51 38.63
CA GLU A 187 -15.68 16.07 39.95
C GLU A 187 -16.32 15.05 40.87
N THR A 188 -17.27 14.24 40.36
CA THR A 188 -17.91 13.15 41.14
C THR A 188 -16.92 12.08 41.55
N LEU A 189 -15.96 11.72 40.72
CA LEU A 189 -14.92 10.76 41.05
C LEU A 189 -13.92 11.28 42.09
N VAL A 190 -13.65 12.57 42.09
CA VAL A 190 -12.75 13.20 43.08
C VAL A 190 -13.43 13.32 44.46
N GLN A 191 -14.76 13.57 44.47
CA GLN A 191 -15.53 13.69 45.74
C GLN A 191 -15.90 12.34 46.37
N ALA A 192 -15.80 11.22 45.59
CA ALA A 192 -16.03 9.86 46.09
C ALA A 192 -14.83 9.21 46.75
N ARG A 193 -13.73 9.94 46.94
CA ARG A 193 -12.50 9.54 47.61
C ARG A 193 -12.38 10.27 48.95
#